data_f62fe370470806e16eec82ca79839308
#
_entry.id   f62fe370470806e16eec82ca79839308
#
_cell.length_a   1.000
_cell.length_b   1.000
_cell.length_c   1.000
_cell.angle_alpha   90.00
_cell.angle_beta   90.00
_cell.angle_gamma   90.00
#
_symmetry.space_group_name_H-M   'P 1'
#
loop_
_entity.id
_entity.type
_entity.pdbx_description
1 polymer ?
#
loop_
_entity_poly.entity_id
_entity_poly.type
_entity_poly.pdbx_seq_one_letter_code
_entity_poly.pdbx_strand_id
1 'polypeptide(L)'
;MVEHHLAKVRVAGSNPVVRSIRIVSRAACILVGCLVALGSAACSSEARYDAVVAAASDTRDAFVEVAALAKTQSNVDIGFVFGSSGLLREQVIAGAPYDVYVAANTAFVDDVIASGEGVSTTRESFAVGRLALFTASDVELPNSLQAITTFSRIVIANPAHAPYGVAARETLERLGVYDEVASRLILADNVADAVRIVRAGEAQAGLVALPLVIDTSHLVVAQDLHQPIRQALVVTTKGVDNSAAQAFISALISPAGRVILQRYGFMVES
;
A
#
# COMPACT_ATOMS: atom_id res chain seq x y z
N MET A 1 -1.58 -57.76 29.78
CA MET A 1 -1.40 -57.18 31.11
C MET A 1 -0.38 -56.06 30.98
N VAL A 2 -0.84 -54.85 30.71
CA VAL A 2 0.00 -53.63 30.72
C VAL A 2 -0.89 -52.51 31.24
N GLU A 3 -0.52 -51.99 32.41
CA GLU A 3 -1.27 -50.93 33.12
C GLU A 3 -1.03 -49.55 32.54
N HIS A 4 -2.11 -48.80 32.43
CA HIS A 4 -2.11 -47.38 32.10
C HIS A 4 -1.71 -46.53 33.31
N HIS A 5 -0.69 -45.67 33.19
CA HIS A 5 -0.40 -44.60 34.14
C HIS A 5 -0.96 -43.27 33.58
N LEU A 6 -2.08 -42.83 34.16
CA LEU A 6 -2.67 -41.51 33.96
C LEU A 6 -2.01 -40.50 34.91
N ALA A 7 -1.31 -39.50 34.36
CA ALA A 7 -0.80 -38.37 35.11
C ALA A 7 -1.92 -37.36 35.40
N LYS A 8 -2.20 -37.15 36.70
CA LYS A 8 -3.15 -36.16 37.21
C LYS A 8 -2.53 -34.76 37.18
N VAL A 9 -3.10 -33.85 36.38
CA VAL A 9 -2.84 -32.41 36.47
C VAL A 9 -3.66 -31.83 37.61
N ARG A 10 -3.01 -31.23 38.61
CA ARG A 10 -3.65 -30.47 39.69
C ARG A 10 -3.98 -29.06 39.22
N VAL A 11 -5.25 -28.69 39.26
CA VAL A 11 -5.73 -27.32 39.12
C VAL A 11 -5.70 -26.65 40.49
N ALA A 12 -4.98 -25.54 40.64
CA ALA A 12 -4.93 -24.73 41.84
C ALA A 12 -6.18 -23.85 41.90
N GLY A 13 -6.94 -23.98 43.00
CA GLY A 13 -8.14 -23.17 43.24
C GLY A 13 -7.81 -21.74 43.66
N SER A 14 -8.53 -20.78 43.11
CA SER A 14 -8.53 -19.36 43.50
C SER A 14 -9.46 -19.14 44.69
N ASN A 15 -8.91 -18.68 45.83
CA ASN A 15 -9.68 -18.20 46.98
C ASN A 15 -10.13 -16.74 46.74
N PRO A 16 -11.39 -16.38 47.00
CA PRO A 16 -11.83 -14.99 47.01
C PRO A 16 -11.49 -14.32 48.34
N VAL A 17 -10.65 -13.27 48.28
CA VAL A 17 -10.38 -12.39 49.41
C VAL A 17 -11.51 -11.36 49.51
N VAL A 18 -12.38 -11.53 50.51
CA VAL A 18 -13.37 -10.52 50.91
C VAL A 18 -12.64 -9.44 51.71
N ARG A 19 -12.51 -8.22 51.16
CA ARG A 19 -12.04 -7.04 51.88
C ARG A 19 -13.22 -6.12 52.20
N SER A 20 -13.43 -5.92 53.51
CA SER A 20 -14.41 -5.03 54.11
C SER A 20 -14.18 -3.57 53.64
N ILE A 21 -15.18 -2.97 53.01
CA ILE A 21 -15.20 -1.53 52.68
C ILE A 21 -15.65 -0.76 53.94
N ARG A 22 -14.74 0.03 54.51
CA ARG A 22 -15.08 1.04 55.51
C ARG A 22 -15.69 2.26 54.82
N ILE A 23 -16.86 2.65 55.30
CA ILE A 23 -17.59 3.84 54.88
C ILE A 23 -16.78 5.07 55.31
N VAL A 24 -16.22 5.81 54.33
CA VAL A 24 -15.62 7.13 54.54
C VAL A 24 -16.65 8.20 54.19
N SER A 25 -16.78 9.20 55.06
CA SER A 25 -17.84 10.21 55.12
C SER A 25 -18.01 11.02 53.83
N ARG A 26 -19.24 11.44 53.57
CA ARG A 26 -19.76 12.18 52.38
C ARG A 26 -19.14 13.58 52.11
N ALA A 27 -18.16 14.03 52.86
CA ALA A 27 -17.60 15.39 52.70
C ALA A 27 -16.37 15.49 51.81
N ALA A 28 -15.73 14.36 51.38
CA ALA A 28 -14.50 14.36 50.59
C ALA A 28 -14.73 14.16 49.08
N CYS A 29 -15.94 13.87 48.63
CA CYS A 29 -16.21 13.54 47.22
C CYS A 29 -16.48 14.75 46.31
N ILE A 30 -16.66 15.96 46.86
CA ILE A 30 -17.01 17.15 46.02
C ILE A 30 -15.78 17.85 45.48
N LEU A 31 -14.60 17.73 46.09
CA LEU A 31 -13.37 18.39 45.65
C LEU A 31 -12.55 17.61 44.60
N VAL A 32 -12.77 16.29 44.46
CA VAL A 32 -12.08 15.46 43.49
C VAL A 32 -12.84 15.43 42.14
N GLY A 33 -14.13 15.71 42.12
CA GLY A 33 -14.96 15.75 40.91
C GLY A 33 -14.69 16.93 40.00
N CYS A 34 -14.18 18.06 40.49
CA CYS A 34 -13.86 19.23 39.67
C CYS A 34 -12.47 19.21 39.03
N LEU A 35 -11.53 18.38 39.48
CA LEU A 35 -10.19 18.29 38.89
C LEU A 35 -10.10 17.30 37.71
N VAL A 36 -11.08 16.39 37.54
CA VAL A 36 -11.10 15.43 36.43
C VAL A 36 -11.76 16.00 35.16
N ALA A 37 -12.52 17.08 35.29
CA ALA A 37 -13.22 17.70 34.16
C ALA A 37 -12.36 18.65 33.31
N LEU A 38 -11.13 18.96 33.70
CA LEU A 38 -10.21 19.87 32.97
C LEU A 38 -9.11 19.10 32.19
N GLY A 39 -9.10 17.79 32.21
CA GLY A 39 -8.04 16.97 31.58
C GLY A 39 -8.41 16.37 30.22
N SER A 40 -9.62 16.59 29.68
CA SER A 40 -10.10 15.87 28.48
C SER A 40 -10.11 16.70 27.19
N ALA A 41 -9.42 17.83 27.14
CA ALA A 41 -9.28 18.62 25.93
C ALA A 41 -7.88 18.49 25.31
N ALA A 42 -7.24 17.31 25.42
CA ALA A 42 -6.22 16.93 24.48
C ALA A 42 -6.95 16.39 23.24
N CYS A 43 -7.55 17.29 22.45
CA CYS A 43 -7.83 17.02 21.05
C CYS A 43 -6.49 16.69 20.40
N SER A 44 -6.19 15.41 20.22
CA SER A 44 -5.33 15.01 19.14
C SER A 44 -5.99 15.60 17.87
N SER A 45 -5.40 16.65 17.31
CA SER A 45 -5.71 17.05 15.95
C SER A 45 -5.24 15.90 15.08
N GLU A 46 -6.11 14.90 14.86
CA GLU A 46 -5.94 14.00 13.71
C GLU A 46 -5.78 14.93 12.53
N ALA A 47 -4.68 14.80 11.83
CA ALA A 47 -4.44 15.56 10.60
C ALA A 47 -5.61 15.23 9.66
N ARG A 48 -6.56 16.13 9.58
CA ARG A 48 -7.79 15.93 8.81
C ARG A 48 -7.46 16.35 7.38
N TYR A 49 -7.23 15.36 6.52
CA TYR A 49 -7.07 15.59 5.09
C TYR A 49 -8.41 16.03 4.49
N ASP A 50 -8.34 16.91 3.47
CA ASP A 50 -9.52 17.35 2.72
C ASP A 50 -10.05 16.26 1.80
N ALA A 51 -9.16 15.36 1.32
CA ALA A 51 -9.52 14.11 0.62
C ALA A 51 -8.55 13.01 0.94
N VAL A 52 -9.01 11.74 0.87
CA VAL A 52 -8.19 10.54 1.08
C VAL A 52 -8.19 9.69 -0.19
N VAL A 53 -6.99 9.42 -0.71
CA VAL A 53 -6.76 8.63 -1.92
C VAL A 53 -6.22 7.25 -1.55
N ALA A 54 -6.96 6.20 -1.89
CA ALA A 54 -6.46 4.82 -1.85
C ALA A 54 -5.67 4.54 -3.13
N ALA A 55 -4.35 4.40 -3.04
CA ALA A 55 -3.49 4.37 -4.21
C ALA A 55 -2.54 3.16 -4.24
N ALA A 56 -2.33 2.62 -5.43
CA ALA A 56 -1.31 1.62 -5.69
C ALA A 56 0.06 2.12 -5.22
N SER A 57 0.79 1.28 -4.48
CA SER A 57 1.99 1.68 -3.72
C SER A 57 3.18 2.12 -4.60
N ASP A 58 3.17 1.81 -5.89
CA ASP A 58 4.14 2.29 -6.87
C ASP A 58 4.05 3.80 -7.14
N THR A 59 2.88 4.42 -6.88
CA THR A 59 2.65 5.85 -7.08
C THR A 59 3.14 6.71 -5.93
N ARG A 60 3.56 6.12 -4.80
CA ARG A 60 3.83 6.80 -3.53
C ARG A 60 4.63 8.10 -3.69
N ASP A 61 5.82 8.02 -4.27
CA ASP A 61 6.74 9.15 -4.31
C ASP A 61 6.25 10.23 -5.30
N ALA A 62 5.74 9.83 -6.46
CA ALA A 62 5.16 10.74 -7.44
C ALA A 62 3.89 11.43 -6.89
N PHE A 63 3.02 10.70 -6.18
CA PHE A 63 1.76 11.26 -5.70
C PHE A 63 1.93 12.23 -4.53
N VAL A 64 2.94 12.06 -3.70
CA VAL A 64 3.30 13.07 -2.70
C VAL A 64 3.62 14.41 -3.38
N GLU A 65 4.32 14.38 -4.50
CA GLU A 65 4.65 15.60 -5.25
C GLU A 65 3.46 16.17 -6.02
N VAL A 66 2.59 15.31 -6.58
CA VAL A 66 1.32 15.74 -7.19
C VAL A 66 0.40 16.37 -6.13
N ALA A 67 0.35 15.84 -4.91
CA ALA A 67 -0.41 16.43 -3.82
C ALA A 67 0.15 17.81 -3.42
N ALA A 68 1.47 17.99 -3.41
CA ALA A 68 2.08 19.30 -3.19
C ALA A 68 1.72 20.30 -4.31
N LEU A 69 1.62 19.83 -5.56
CA LEU A 69 1.12 20.63 -6.68
C LEU A 69 -0.36 21.02 -6.46
N ALA A 70 -1.22 20.08 -6.08
CA ALA A 70 -2.63 20.35 -5.77
C ALA A 70 -2.78 21.33 -4.60
N LYS A 71 -1.95 21.20 -3.56
CA LYS A 71 -1.91 22.16 -2.44
C LYS A 71 -1.55 23.56 -2.90
N THR A 72 -0.56 23.69 -3.78
CA THR A 72 -0.15 25.00 -4.31
C THR A 72 -1.23 25.64 -5.18
N GLN A 73 -1.96 24.84 -5.95
CA GLN A 73 -2.97 25.32 -6.90
C GLN A 73 -4.33 25.59 -6.27
N SER A 74 -4.72 24.78 -5.27
CA SER A 74 -6.10 24.75 -4.74
C SER A 74 -6.17 24.80 -3.22
N ASN A 75 -5.03 24.89 -2.52
CA ASN A 75 -4.93 24.93 -1.05
C ASN A 75 -5.63 23.74 -0.36
N VAL A 76 -5.48 22.53 -0.91
CA VAL A 76 -6.05 21.29 -0.38
C VAL A 76 -4.97 20.37 0.18
N ASP A 77 -5.28 19.67 1.27
CA ASP A 77 -4.42 18.65 1.88
C ASP A 77 -4.94 17.24 1.53
N ILE A 78 -4.12 16.46 0.83
CA ILE A 78 -4.46 15.12 0.36
C ILE A 78 -3.77 14.06 1.23
N GLY A 79 -4.58 13.17 1.80
CA GLY A 79 -4.12 11.98 2.51
C GLY A 79 -4.05 10.77 1.58
N PHE A 80 -3.11 9.85 1.86
CA PHE A 80 -2.95 8.63 1.08
C PHE A 80 -2.99 7.39 1.95
N VAL A 81 -3.63 6.35 1.41
CA VAL A 81 -3.48 4.97 1.85
C VAL A 81 -2.82 4.19 0.71
N PHE A 82 -1.53 3.90 0.85
CA PHE A 82 -0.79 3.15 -0.16
C PHE A 82 -0.83 1.65 0.13
N GLY A 83 -1.11 0.86 -0.90
CA GLY A 83 -1.22 -0.59 -0.76
C GLY A 83 -1.18 -1.34 -2.09
N SER A 84 -1.47 -2.63 -2.04
CA SER A 84 -1.73 -3.41 -3.23
C SER A 84 -3.06 -3.02 -3.86
N SER A 85 -3.10 -2.85 -5.18
CA SER A 85 -4.31 -2.44 -5.89
C SER A 85 -5.50 -3.38 -5.63
N GLY A 86 -5.28 -4.70 -5.60
CA GLY A 86 -6.36 -5.66 -5.34
C GLY A 86 -6.89 -5.58 -3.92
N LEU A 87 -6.02 -5.43 -2.90
CA LEU A 87 -6.45 -5.31 -1.51
C LEU A 87 -7.20 -3.99 -1.26
N LEU A 88 -6.75 -2.89 -1.88
CA LEU A 88 -7.45 -1.61 -1.80
C LEU A 88 -8.80 -1.66 -2.52
N ARG A 89 -8.89 -2.37 -3.68
CA ARG A 89 -10.17 -2.64 -4.35
C ARG A 89 -11.18 -3.29 -3.39
N GLU A 90 -10.78 -4.35 -2.69
CA GLU A 90 -11.66 -5.01 -1.71
C GLU A 90 -12.13 -4.05 -0.61
N GLN A 91 -11.25 -3.17 -0.12
CA GLN A 91 -11.62 -2.18 0.89
C GLN A 91 -12.63 -1.16 0.35
N VAL A 92 -12.43 -0.67 -0.88
CA VAL A 92 -13.37 0.27 -1.53
C VAL A 92 -14.74 -0.40 -1.72
N ILE A 93 -14.77 -1.62 -2.25
CA ILE A 93 -16.02 -2.38 -2.46
C ILE A 93 -16.71 -2.67 -1.11
N ALA A 94 -15.95 -2.83 -0.02
CA ALA A 94 -16.49 -2.97 1.33
C ALA A 94 -16.94 -1.64 1.96
N GLY A 95 -16.88 -0.51 1.22
CA GLY A 95 -17.36 0.80 1.66
C GLY A 95 -16.37 1.60 2.50
N ALA A 96 -15.06 1.32 2.41
CA ALA A 96 -14.04 2.14 3.06
C ALA A 96 -14.13 3.61 2.62
N PRO A 97 -13.87 4.58 3.53
CA PRO A 97 -14.13 6.00 3.31
C PRO A 97 -13.01 6.67 2.51
N TYR A 98 -12.73 6.18 1.33
CA TYR A 98 -11.79 6.78 0.39
C TYR A 98 -12.55 7.62 -0.66
N ASP A 99 -11.99 8.76 -1.03
CA ASP A 99 -12.56 9.65 -2.04
C ASP A 99 -12.18 9.25 -3.47
N VAL A 100 -10.95 8.76 -3.65
CA VAL A 100 -10.42 8.32 -4.95
C VAL A 100 -9.77 6.95 -4.78
N TYR A 101 -10.00 6.06 -5.72
CA TYR A 101 -9.28 4.81 -5.86
C TYR A 101 -8.37 4.85 -7.10
N VAL A 102 -7.09 4.46 -6.91
CA VAL A 102 -6.06 4.43 -7.94
C VAL A 102 -5.42 3.04 -7.97
N ALA A 103 -5.41 2.43 -9.15
CA ALA A 103 -4.88 1.07 -9.33
C ALA A 103 -3.85 1.00 -10.46
N ALA A 104 -2.87 0.12 -10.29
CA ALA A 104 -1.92 -0.26 -11.33
C ALA A 104 -2.49 -1.33 -12.30
N ASN A 105 -3.82 -1.47 -12.33
CA ASN A 105 -4.54 -2.33 -13.26
C ASN A 105 -5.93 -1.75 -13.51
N THR A 106 -6.25 -1.47 -14.77
CA THR A 106 -7.55 -0.89 -15.18
C THR A 106 -8.73 -1.79 -14.81
N ALA A 107 -8.59 -3.12 -14.87
CA ALA A 107 -9.66 -4.05 -14.51
C ALA A 107 -10.11 -3.90 -13.04
N PHE A 108 -9.21 -3.58 -12.13
CA PHE A 108 -9.57 -3.35 -10.73
C PHE A 108 -10.39 -2.06 -10.54
N VAL A 109 -10.15 -1.04 -11.37
CA VAL A 109 -10.99 0.16 -11.41
C VAL A 109 -12.37 -0.19 -11.98
N ASP A 110 -12.41 -1.01 -13.03
CA ASP A 110 -13.66 -1.46 -13.64
C ASP A 110 -14.49 -2.33 -12.67
N ASP A 111 -13.86 -3.16 -11.83
CA ASP A 111 -14.52 -3.92 -10.75
C ASP A 111 -15.18 -2.99 -9.71
N VAL A 112 -14.49 -1.90 -9.30
CA VAL A 112 -15.05 -0.90 -8.37
C VAL A 112 -16.25 -0.19 -8.98
N ILE A 113 -16.20 0.14 -10.25
CA ILE A 113 -17.35 0.70 -10.98
C ILE A 113 -18.51 -0.31 -11.05
N ALA A 114 -18.21 -1.56 -11.38
CA ALA A 114 -19.21 -2.62 -11.49
C ALA A 114 -19.89 -2.95 -10.14
N SER A 115 -19.18 -2.77 -9.01
CA SER A 115 -19.76 -2.92 -7.67
C SER A 115 -20.72 -1.79 -7.27
N GLY A 116 -20.74 -0.68 -8.01
CA GLY A 116 -21.52 0.52 -7.68
C GLY A 116 -20.79 1.50 -6.74
N GLU A 117 -19.56 1.19 -6.30
CA GLU A 117 -18.78 2.07 -5.42
C GLU A 117 -17.92 3.08 -6.19
N GLY A 118 -17.83 2.98 -7.52
CA GLY A 118 -17.09 3.90 -8.38
C GLY A 118 -18.02 4.67 -9.33
N VAL A 119 -17.76 5.97 -9.51
CA VAL A 119 -18.50 6.85 -10.43
C VAL A 119 -17.91 6.69 -11.84
N SER A 120 -18.55 5.94 -12.70
CA SER A 120 -18.04 5.51 -14.02
C SER A 120 -17.57 6.66 -14.92
N THR A 121 -18.23 7.82 -14.85
CA THR A 121 -17.88 9.01 -15.64
C THR A 121 -16.57 9.67 -15.22
N THR A 122 -15.99 9.28 -14.08
CA THR A 122 -14.74 9.81 -13.54
C THR A 122 -13.55 8.88 -13.78
N ARG A 123 -13.78 7.73 -14.46
CA ARG A 123 -12.71 6.79 -14.80
C ARG A 123 -11.68 7.45 -15.72
N GLU A 124 -10.42 7.48 -15.29
CA GLU A 124 -9.33 8.09 -16.03
C GLU A 124 -8.13 7.15 -16.05
N SER A 125 -7.51 6.96 -17.23
CA SER A 125 -6.23 6.29 -17.39
C SER A 125 -5.14 7.35 -17.51
N PHE A 126 -4.09 7.32 -16.70
CA PHE A 126 -3.16 8.44 -16.62
C PHE A 126 -1.70 8.06 -16.89
N ALA A 127 -1.31 6.78 -16.80
CA ALA A 127 0.07 6.36 -17.03
C ALA A 127 0.18 4.84 -17.30
N VAL A 128 1.38 4.42 -17.72
CA VAL A 128 1.80 3.01 -17.73
C VAL A 128 3.03 2.86 -16.83
N GLY A 129 2.94 1.96 -15.85
CA GLY A 129 4.04 1.64 -14.95
C GLY A 129 5.12 0.80 -15.63
N ARG A 130 6.33 0.82 -15.06
CA ARG A 130 7.48 0.06 -15.54
C ARG A 130 8.06 -0.79 -14.42
N LEU A 131 8.50 -2.00 -14.78
CA LEU A 131 9.15 -2.93 -13.87
C LEU A 131 10.68 -2.78 -13.96
N ALA A 132 11.38 -3.00 -12.84
CA ALA A 132 12.84 -2.99 -12.78
C ALA A 132 13.36 -4.09 -11.86
N LEU A 133 14.53 -4.64 -12.19
CA LEU A 133 15.34 -5.44 -11.27
C LEU A 133 16.15 -4.48 -10.39
N PHE A 134 16.05 -4.65 -9.09
CA PHE A 134 16.73 -3.87 -8.08
C PHE A 134 17.44 -4.81 -7.09
N THR A 135 18.64 -4.47 -6.63
CA THR A 135 19.45 -5.29 -5.71
C THR A 135 19.68 -4.59 -4.38
N ALA A 136 19.97 -5.38 -3.34
CA ALA A 136 20.42 -4.85 -2.06
C ALA A 136 21.76 -4.10 -2.22
N SER A 137 22.06 -3.19 -1.30
CA SER A 137 23.21 -2.27 -1.42
C SER A 137 24.58 -2.97 -1.44
N ASP A 138 24.68 -4.18 -0.89
CA ASP A 138 25.85 -5.03 -0.85
C ASP A 138 25.90 -6.08 -1.97
N VAL A 139 24.92 -6.04 -2.88
CA VAL A 139 24.79 -6.97 -4.00
C VAL A 139 24.97 -6.22 -5.32
N GLU A 140 25.91 -6.66 -6.14
CA GLU A 140 26.15 -6.08 -7.45
C GLU A 140 24.93 -6.24 -8.38
N LEU A 141 24.56 -5.14 -9.06
CA LEU A 141 23.49 -5.19 -10.05
C LEU A 141 23.99 -5.96 -11.28
N PRO A 142 23.30 -7.00 -11.72
CA PRO A 142 23.74 -7.79 -12.88
C PRO A 142 23.52 -7.05 -14.19
N ASN A 143 24.26 -7.47 -15.23
CA ASN A 143 24.15 -6.91 -16.56
C ASN A 143 22.98 -7.47 -17.38
N SER A 144 22.29 -8.48 -16.89
CA SER A 144 21.12 -9.08 -17.57
C SER A 144 20.08 -9.58 -16.57
N LEU A 145 18.82 -9.62 -17.01
CA LEU A 145 17.70 -10.14 -16.20
C LEU A 145 17.80 -11.63 -15.92
N GLN A 146 18.42 -12.42 -16.82
CA GLN A 146 18.62 -13.85 -16.63
C GLN A 146 19.47 -14.16 -15.41
N ALA A 147 20.38 -13.26 -15.04
CA ALA A 147 21.21 -13.41 -13.84
C ALA A 147 20.38 -13.40 -12.53
N ILE A 148 19.09 -13.13 -12.57
CA ILE A 148 18.20 -13.27 -11.41
C ILE A 148 18.26 -14.70 -10.82
N THR A 149 18.58 -15.69 -11.63
CA THR A 149 18.75 -17.10 -11.20
C THR A 149 19.93 -17.31 -10.26
N THR A 150 20.88 -16.37 -10.18
CA THR A 150 22.04 -16.49 -9.28
C THR A 150 21.70 -16.11 -7.84
N PHE A 151 20.59 -15.39 -7.60
CA PHE A 151 20.19 -14.96 -6.27
C PHE A 151 19.45 -16.06 -5.50
N SER A 152 19.78 -16.22 -4.23
CA SER A 152 19.17 -17.21 -3.34
C SER A 152 17.84 -16.74 -2.73
N ARG A 153 17.60 -15.41 -2.67
CA ARG A 153 16.38 -14.80 -2.14
C ARG A 153 15.98 -13.66 -3.07
N ILE A 154 14.82 -13.81 -3.68
CA ILE A 154 14.27 -12.87 -4.66
C ILE A 154 12.89 -12.45 -4.15
N VAL A 155 12.56 -11.18 -4.19
CA VAL A 155 11.24 -10.68 -3.82
C VAL A 155 10.47 -10.14 -5.02
N ILE A 156 9.18 -10.46 -5.06
CA ILE A 156 8.19 -9.84 -5.94
C ILE A 156 6.97 -9.46 -5.10
N ALA A 157 6.16 -8.50 -5.54
CA ALA A 157 4.85 -8.30 -4.95
C ALA A 157 3.97 -9.54 -5.18
N ASN A 158 3.04 -9.84 -4.27
CA ASN A 158 2.20 -11.03 -4.39
C ASN A 158 1.27 -10.95 -5.62
N PRO A 159 1.43 -11.82 -6.64
CA PRO A 159 0.64 -11.76 -7.87
C PRO A 159 -0.85 -12.05 -7.68
N ALA A 160 -1.26 -12.57 -6.52
CA ALA A 160 -2.68 -12.80 -6.23
C ALA A 160 -3.51 -11.50 -6.18
N HIS A 161 -2.87 -10.37 -5.85
CA HIS A 161 -3.56 -9.09 -5.68
C HIS A 161 -2.74 -7.85 -6.12
N ALA A 162 -1.48 -8.01 -6.50
CA ALA A 162 -0.59 -6.92 -6.90
C ALA A 162 -0.24 -6.98 -8.39
N PRO A 163 -0.62 -5.97 -9.22
CA PRO A 163 -0.33 -5.95 -10.65
C PRO A 163 1.16 -6.05 -10.98
N TYR A 164 2.03 -5.40 -10.21
CA TYR A 164 3.49 -5.55 -10.36
C TYR A 164 3.98 -6.97 -10.04
N GLY A 165 3.29 -7.70 -9.17
CA GLY A 165 3.56 -9.12 -8.92
C GLY A 165 3.21 -9.98 -10.12
N VAL A 166 2.08 -9.70 -10.77
CA VAL A 166 1.69 -10.38 -12.03
C VAL A 166 2.74 -10.11 -13.10
N ALA A 167 3.13 -8.84 -13.30
CA ALA A 167 4.14 -8.45 -14.29
C ALA A 167 5.51 -9.11 -14.01
N ALA A 168 5.91 -9.18 -12.73
CA ALA A 168 7.15 -9.85 -12.33
C ALA A 168 7.11 -11.35 -12.64
N ARG A 169 5.99 -12.02 -12.33
CA ARG A 169 5.79 -13.43 -12.66
C ARG A 169 5.83 -13.67 -14.17
N GLU A 170 5.09 -12.89 -14.94
CA GLU A 170 5.09 -12.98 -16.42
C GLU A 170 6.50 -12.78 -16.99
N THR A 171 7.27 -11.82 -16.44
CA THR A 171 8.66 -11.59 -16.82
C THR A 171 9.50 -12.84 -16.60
N LEU A 172 9.45 -13.47 -15.42
CA LEU A 172 10.20 -14.68 -15.10
C LEU A 172 9.77 -15.86 -15.98
N GLU A 173 8.48 -16.00 -16.28
CA GLU A 173 7.94 -17.02 -17.18
C GLU A 173 8.44 -16.83 -18.61
N ARG A 174 8.42 -15.61 -19.14
CA ARG A 174 8.92 -15.31 -20.51
C ARG A 174 10.43 -15.42 -20.65
N LEU A 175 11.18 -15.17 -19.58
CA LEU A 175 12.61 -15.44 -19.53
C LEU A 175 12.92 -16.95 -19.43
N GLY A 176 11.92 -17.79 -19.16
CA GLY A 176 12.08 -19.24 -18.96
C GLY A 176 12.74 -19.63 -17.66
N VAL A 177 12.76 -18.75 -16.65
CA VAL A 177 13.46 -18.95 -15.38
C VAL A 177 12.53 -19.11 -14.17
N TYR A 178 11.21 -18.97 -14.36
CA TYR A 178 10.24 -18.97 -13.25
C TYR A 178 10.36 -20.23 -12.38
N ASP A 179 10.34 -21.43 -13.00
CA ASP A 179 10.38 -22.70 -12.26
C ASP A 179 11.69 -22.87 -11.45
N GLU A 180 12.80 -22.33 -11.97
CA GLU A 180 14.08 -22.36 -11.28
C GLU A 180 14.09 -21.48 -10.02
N VAL A 181 13.44 -20.31 -10.06
CA VAL A 181 13.46 -19.34 -8.97
C VAL A 181 12.25 -19.44 -8.04
N ALA A 182 11.19 -20.15 -8.42
CA ALA A 182 9.90 -20.16 -7.71
C ALA A 182 10.01 -20.47 -6.22
N SER A 183 10.85 -21.43 -5.84
CA SER A 183 11.06 -21.80 -4.43
C SER A 183 11.87 -20.78 -3.61
N ARG A 184 12.47 -19.80 -4.28
CA ARG A 184 13.28 -18.71 -3.69
C ARG A 184 12.56 -17.36 -3.67
N LEU A 185 11.30 -17.32 -4.18
CA LEU A 185 10.50 -16.12 -4.22
C LEU A 185 9.90 -15.80 -2.85
N ILE A 186 10.12 -14.57 -2.40
CA ILE A 186 9.43 -13.95 -1.29
C ILE A 186 8.28 -13.12 -1.87
N LEU A 187 7.06 -13.34 -1.39
CA LEU A 187 5.88 -12.61 -1.84
C LEU A 187 5.59 -11.48 -0.85
N ALA A 188 5.81 -10.24 -1.27
CA ALA A 188 5.52 -9.05 -0.49
C ALA A 188 4.05 -8.62 -0.62
N ASP A 189 3.49 -7.96 0.38
CA ASP A 189 2.09 -7.51 0.39
C ASP A 189 1.78 -6.52 -0.74
N ASN A 190 2.78 -5.71 -1.14
CA ASN A 190 2.69 -4.78 -2.25
C ASN A 190 4.09 -4.46 -2.79
N VAL A 191 4.18 -3.70 -3.90
CA VAL A 191 5.46 -3.48 -4.56
C VAL A 191 6.39 -2.51 -3.79
N ALA A 192 5.86 -1.62 -2.96
CA ALA A 192 6.70 -0.80 -2.09
C ALA A 192 7.29 -1.62 -0.92
N ASP A 193 6.53 -2.60 -0.42
CA ASP A 193 7.05 -3.55 0.57
C ASP A 193 8.16 -4.44 -0.03
N ALA A 194 8.02 -4.85 -1.30
CA ALA A 194 9.09 -5.56 -1.99
C ALA A 194 10.40 -4.73 -2.02
N VAL A 195 10.33 -3.43 -2.32
CA VAL A 195 11.51 -2.53 -2.25
C VAL A 195 12.07 -2.45 -0.83
N ARG A 196 11.21 -2.34 0.19
CA ARG A 196 11.63 -2.32 1.60
C ARG A 196 12.40 -3.60 1.97
N ILE A 197 11.92 -4.77 1.57
CA ILE A 197 12.55 -6.08 1.83
C ILE A 197 13.95 -6.14 1.21
N VAL A 198 14.13 -5.66 -0.03
CA VAL A 198 15.47 -5.58 -0.66
C VAL A 198 16.37 -4.61 0.08
N ARG A 199 15.87 -3.39 0.39
CA ARG A 199 16.67 -2.37 1.12
C ARG A 199 17.09 -2.81 2.51
N ALA A 200 16.29 -3.67 3.16
CA ALA A 200 16.60 -4.26 4.47
C ALA A 200 17.59 -5.44 4.39
N GLY A 201 18.01 -5.88 3.18
CA GLY A 201 18.85 -7.06 2.99
C GLY A 201 18.14 -8.40 3.26
N GLU A 202 16.81 -8.37 3.42
CA GLU A 202 15.98 -9.57 3.61
C GLU A 202 15.85 -10.38 2.30
N ALA A 203 15.99 -9.72 1.14
CA ALA A 203 16.19 -10.33 -0.18
C ALA A 203 17.40 -9.70 -0.87
N GLN A 204 18.09 -10.48 -1.72
CA GLN A 204 19.23 -10.01 -2.49
C GLN A 204 18.80 -9.16 -3.68
N ALA A 205 17.67 -9.50 -4.27
CA ALA A 205 17.13 -8.80 -5.43
C ALA A 205 15.60 -8.83 -5.44
N GLY A 206 14.99 -7.92 -6.19
CA GLY A 206 13.55 -7.90 -6.42
C GLY A 206 13.18 -7.37 -7.80
N LEU A 207 12.09 -7.91 -8.37
CA LEU A 207 11.41 -7.28 -9.49
C LEU A 207 10.36 -6.32 -8.92
N VAL A 208 10.63 -5.02 -9.05
CA VAL A 208 9.92 -3.94 -8.35
C VAL A 208 9.45 -2.85 -9.30
N ALA A 209 8.64 -1.92 -8.81
CA ALA A 209 8.22 -0.76 -9.59
C ALA A 209 9.39 0.20 -9.79
N LEU A 210 9.69 0.54 -11.05
CA LEU A 210 10.72 1.52 -11.40
C LEU A 210 10.58 2.85 -10.64
N PRO A 211 9.36 3.43 -10.48
CA PRO A 211 9.19 4.69 -9.75
C PRO A 211 9.76 4.72 -8.34
N LEU A 212 9.81 3.57 -7.66
CA LEU A 212 10.30 3.47 -6.28
C LEU A 212 11.82 3.32 -6.16
N VAL A 213 12.51 3.13 -7.29
CA VAL A 213 13.97 2.88 -7.34
C VAL A 213 14.65 3.73 -8.40
N ILE A 214 13.95 4.72 -8.98
CA ILE A 214 14.43 5.54 -10.10
C ILE A 214 15.77 6.22 -9.82
N ASP A 215 16.02 6.64 -8.58
CA ASP A 215 17.23 7.34 -8.15
C ASP A 215 18.35 6.39 -7.68
N THR A 216 18.19 5.09 -7.88
CA THR A 216 19.16 4.06 -7.48
C THR A 216 19.62 3.23 -8.68
N SER A 217 20.67 2.44 -8.52
CA SER A 217 21.07 1.48 -9.57
C SER A 217 19.98 0.43 -9.76
N HIS A 218 19.53 0.26 -11.00
CA HIS A 218 18.49 -0.71 -11.37
C HIS A 218 18.67 -1.14 -12.84
N LEU A 219 18.06 -2.26 -13.20
CA LEU A 219 17.97 -2.73 -14.59
C LEU A 219 16.51 -2.75 -15.00
N VAL A 220 16.15 -1.91 -15.97
CA VAL A 220 14.77 -1.81 -16.44
C VAL A 220 14.37 -3.07 -17.19
N VAL A 221 13.19 -3.62 -16.87
CA VAL A 221 12.60 -4.76 -17.57
C VAL A 221 12.01 -4.29 -18.90
N ALA A 222 12.30 -5.02 -19.97
CA ALA A 222 11.75 -4.75 -21.29
C ALA A 222 10.21 -4.98 -21.28
N GLN A 223 9.47 -4.11 -21.97
CA GLN A 223 8.00 -4.10 -21.91
C GLN A 223 7.33 -5.32 -22.57
N ASP A 224 8.01 -6.00 -23.46
CA ASP A 224 7.55 -7.22 -24.12
C ASP A 224 7.63 -8.46 -23.21
N LEU A 225 8.28 -8.34 -22.04
CA LEU A 225 8.38 -9.42 -21.05
C LEU A 225 7.17 -9.52 -20.10
N HIS A 226 6.22 -8.60 -20.17
CA HIS A 226 4.99 -8.64 -19.37
C HIS A 226 3.86 -7.83 -20.04
N GLN A 227 2.63 -8.01 -19.59
CA GLN A 227 1.53 -7.16 -20.03
C GLN A 227 1.73 -5.71 -19.51
N PRO A 228 1.25 -4.68 -20.24
CA PRO A 228 1.36 -3.29 -19.80
C PRO A 228 0.69 -3.05 -18.46
N ILE A 229 1.41 -2.42 -17.52
CA ILE A 229 0.92 -2.07 -16.17
C ILE A 229 0.15 -0.75 -16.27
N ARG A 230 -1.08 -0.79 -16.78
CA ARG A 230 -1.91 0.41 -17.03
C ARG A 230 -2.46 0.95 -15.73
N GLN A 231 -2.11 2.22 -15.43
CA GLN A 231 -2.58 2.95 -14.26
C GLN A 231 -3.92 3.63 -14.56
N ALA A 232 -4.88 3.45 -13.69
CA ALA A 232 -6.17 4.14 -13.79
C ALA A 232 -6.69 4.55 -12.40
N LEU A 233 -7.61 5.51 -12.40
CA LEU A 233 -8.32 5.96 -11.21
C LEU A 233 -9.82 6.03 -11.44
N VAL A 234 -10.56 6.12 -10.34
CA VAL A 234 -11.99 6.44 -10.29
C VAL A 234 -12.28 7.18 -8.98
N VAL A 235 -13.17 8.17 -9.05
CA VAL A 235 -13.78 8.77 -7.86
C VAL A 235 -14.78 7.77 -7.28
N THR A 236 -14.71 7.55 -5.98
CA THR A 236 -15.69 6.67 -5.30
C THR A 236 -17.01 7.40 -5.06
N THR A 237 -18.05 6.66 -4.70
CA THR A 237 -19.33 7.25 -4.27
C THR A 237 -19.19 8.17 -3.05
N LYS A 238 -18.16 7.97 -2.22
CA LYS A 238 -17.85 8.83 -1.06
C LYS A 238 -17.20 10.15 -1.47
N GLY A 239 -16.43 10.16 -2.56
CA GLY A 239 -15.68 11.31 -3.04
C GLY A 239 -16.39 12.14 -4.12
N VAL A 240 -17.60 11.76 -4.57
CA VAL A 240 -18.27 12.37 -5.73
C VAL A 240 -18.45 13.90 -5.60
N ASP A 241 -18.78 14.37 -4.41
CA ASP A 241 -18.97 15.81 -4.12
C ASP A 241 -17.73 16.46 -3.48
N ASN A 242 -16.60 15.73 -3.39
CA ASN A 242 -15.39 16.24 -2.76
C ASN A 242 -14.53 17.03 -3.75
N SER A 243 -14.53 18.37 -3.61
CA SER A 243 -13.76 19.28 -4.45
C SER A 243 -12.24 19.08 -4.31
N ALA A 244 -11.75 18.62 -3.16
CA ALA A 244 -10.32 18.33 -2.97
C ALA A 244 -9.89 17.09 -3.76
N ALA A 245 -10.75 16.07 -3.87
CA ALA A 245 -10.52 14.92 -4.73
C ALA A 245 -10.40 15.35 -6.20
N GLN A 246 -11.31 16.24 -6.66
CA GLN A 246 -11.25 16.78 -8.02
C GLN A 246 -10.01 17.64 -8.26
N ALA A 247 -9.57 18.42 -7.26
CA ALA A 247 -8.34 19.22 -7.34
C ALA A 247 -7.10 18.32 -7.48
N PHE A 248 -7.01 17.21 -6.73
CA PHE A 248 -5.95 16.24 -6.85
C PHE A 248 -5.92 15.60 -8.25
N ILE A 249 -7.06 15.13 -8.75
CA ILE A 249 -7.16 14.54 -10.09
C ILE A 249 -6.75 15.55 -11.15
N SER A 250 -7.23 16.79 -11.06
CA SER A 250 -6.87 17.86 -11.98
C SER A 250 -5.37 18.15 -11.98
N ALA A 251 -4.73 18.16 -10.80
CA ALA A 251 -3.29 18.30 -10.69
C ALA A 251 -2.55 17.12 -11.33
N LEU A 252 -3.01 15.88 -11.09
CA LEU A 252 -2.40 14.65 -11.61
C LEU A 252 -2.37 14.61 -13.14
N ILE A 253 -3.49 14.92 -13.80
CA ILE A 253 -3.62 14.86 -15.26
C ILE A 253 -3.15 16.12 -15.97
N SER A 254 -2.80 17.19 -15.24
CA SER A 254 -2.27 18.45 -15.78
C SER A 254 -0.93 18.23 -16.47
N PRO A 255 -0.49 19.15 -17.34
CA PRO A 255 0.86 19.10 -17.94
C PRO A 255 1.96 19.00 -16.86
N ALA A 256 1.82 19.71 -15.73
CA ALA A 256 2.78 19.65 -14.63
C ALA A 256 2.76 18.28 -13.92
N GLY A 257 1.59 17.72 -13.67
CA GLY A 257 1.46 16.37 -13.11
C GLY A 257 2.05 15.29 -14.01
N ARG A 258 1.83 15.39 -15.30
CA ARG A 258 2.44 14.47 -16.30
C ARG A 258 3.97 14.54 -16.28
N VAL A 259 4.55 15.72 -16.15
CA VAL A 259 6.01 15.89 -16.01
C VAL A 259 6.53 15.24 -14.73
N ILE A 260 5.79 15.35 -13.61
CA ILE A 260 6.11 14.65 -12.36
C ILE A 260 6.12 13.13 -12.61
N LEU A 261 5.05 12.57 -13.16
CA LEU A 261 4.95 11.14 -13.45
C LEU A 261 6.11 10.64 -14.34
N GLN A 262 6.44 11.37 -15.42
CA GLN A 262 7.54 11.02 -16.32
C GLN A 262 8.89 11.00 -15.60
N ARG A 263 9.15 11.95 -14.71
CA ARG A 263 10.38 12.01 -13.92
C ARG A 263 10.53 10.81 -13.00
N TYR A 264 9.43 10.29 -12.46
CA TYR A 264 9.42 9.03 -11.70
C TYR A 264 9.42 7.78 -12.60
N GLY A 265 9.58 7.93 -13.92
CA GLY A 265 9.72 6.79 -14.84
C GLY A 265 8.43 6.15 -15.31
N PHE A 266 7.27 6.73 -14.99
CA PHE A 266 6.01 6.35 -15.64
C PHE A 266 6.02 6.78 -17.12
N MET A 267 5.41 5.97 -17.98
CA MET A 267 5.08 6.39 -19.33
C MET A 267 3.71 7.05 -19.32
N VAL A 268 3.64 8.27 -19.84
CA VAL A 268 2.41 9.05 -19.93
C VAL A 268 2.06 9.18 -21.42
N GLU A 269 0.85 8.74 -21.76
CA GLU A 269 0.35 8.92 -23.13
C GLU A 269 0.11 10.42 -23.39
N SER A 270 0.52 10.89 -24.56
CA SER A 270 0.44 12.28 -25.01
C SER A 270 -1.00 12.68 -25.36
#